data_ccdf96d3cab6c193181f49aa1bae05fe
#
_entry.id   ccdf96d3cab6c193181f49aa1bae05fe
#
_cell.length_a   1.000
_cell.length_b   1.000
_cell.length_c   1.000
_cell.angle_alpha   90.00
_cell.angle_beta   90.00
_cell.angle_gamma   90.00
#
_symmetry.space_group_name_H-M   'P 1'
#
loop_
_entity.id
_entity.type
_entity.pdbx_description
1 polymer ?
#
loop_
_entity_poly.entity_id
_entity_poly.type
_entity_poly.pdbx_seq_one_letter_code
_entity_poly.pdbx_strand_id
1 'polypeptide(L)'
;MAETSTSTTSSNIGSSSPIVKLAQDHLFTILLLLPIDSLISFARTCKRFRSLTSSDTLWESICRREWGSTSVDALKSSINTKNNQQLPWMRLYKQVSQLDSVSCHKLSDQDSELMLPTPRASHCLNFVSDCLVLFGGGCEGGRDLDDTWVAYIGNDFQRMLKWQKVNSGIPNGRFGHTCIVIGDYLVLFGGINDRGMRQNDTWVGKVVLSENLGITLSWRLLDVRSIAPPSRGAHAACCFDKSTMVIHGGIGLYGLRMGDTWILELSENFCSGTWRELVTHPSPPARSGHTLTCIEGTGIVLFGGRGSGYDALHDVWLLQVSEDELKWKQILYNLQDIPAGVSLPRVGHSATLILGGRLLIYGGEDSQAAQEGRFLGIRC
;
A
#
# COMPACT_ATOMS: atom_id res chain seq x y z
N MET A 1 35.62 39.70 -75.62
CA MET A 1 35.13 39.83 -74.20
C MET A 1 34.41 38.61 -73.84
N ALA A 2 35.00 37.71 -73.09
CA ALA A 2 34.42 36.46 -72.65
C ALA A 2 34.25 36.53 -71.13
N GLU A 3 33.03 36.52 -70.67
CA GLU A 3 32.69 36.44 -69.24
C GLU A 3 32.72 34.98 -68.80
N THR A 4 33.57 34.64 -67.88
CA THR A 4 33.66 33.37 -67.21
C THR A 4 32.77 33.39 -65.97
N SER A 5 31.65 32.68 -66.05
CA SER A 5 30.78 32.42 -64.90
C SER A 5 31.34 31.27 -64.04
N THR A 6 31.83 31.59 -62.85
CA THR A 6 32.23 30.62 -61.84
C THR A 6 30.96 30.17 -61.06
N SER A 7 30.54 28.91 -61.23
CA SER A 7 29.52 28.27 -60.43
C SER A 7 30.15 27.80 -59.11
N THR A 8 29.80 28.44 -58.03
CA THR A 8 30.08 27.96 -56.67
C THR A 8 29.04 26.90 -56.25
N THR A 9 29.43 25.64 -56.31
CA THR A 9 28.68 24.56 -55.67
C THR A 9 28.86 24.63 -54.16
N SER A 10 27.83 25.11 -53.46
CA SER A 10 27.77 25.02 -52.00
C SER A 10 27.42 23.57 -51.62
N SER A 11 28.44 22.84 -51.18
CA SER A 11 28.24 21.55 -50.56
C SER A 11 27.62 21.73 -49.17
N ASN A 12 26.34 21.55 -49.03
CA ASN A 12 25.63 21.40 -47.77
C ASN A 12 26.06 20.08 -47.12
N ILE A 13 27.16 20.09 -46.35
CA ILE A 13 27.50 18.99 -45.45
C ILE A 13 26.63 19.16 -44.22
N GLY A 14 25.44 18.59 -44.25
CA GLY A 14 24.62 18.39 -43.08
C GLY A 14 25.37 17.47 -42.11
N SER A 15 26.09 18.05 -41.16
CA SER A 15 26.72 17.26 -40.09
C SER A 15 25.61 16.61 -39.23
N SER A 16 25.31 15.35 -39.52
CA SER A 16 24.42 14.59 -38.68
C SER A 16 25.03 14.49 -37.29
N SER A 17 24.25 14.86 -36.27
CA SER A 17 24.67 14.80 -34.86
C SER A 17 25.31 13.43 -34.53
N PRO A 18 26.44 13.40 -33.79
CA PRO A 18 27.10 12.13 -33.42
C PRO A 18 26.19 11.08 -32.81
N ILE A 19 25.20 11.48 -32.05
CA ILE A 19 24.24 10.58 -31.41
C ILE A 19 23.39 9.77 -32.43
N VAL A 20 23.15 10.31 -33.62
CA VAL A 20 22.39 9.60 -34.68
C VAL A 20 23.22 8.46 -35.27
N LYS A 21 24.56 8.49 -35.14
CA LYS A 21 25.48 7.47 -35.65
C LYS A 21 25.74 6.34 -34.66
N LEU A 22 25.23 6.44 -33.41
CA LEU A 22 25.42 5.39 -32.39
C LEU A 22 24.63 4.11 -32.78
N ALA A 23 25.23 2.97 -32.47
CA ALA A 23 24.55 1.68 -32.57
C ALA A 23 23.32 1.63 -31.63
N GLN A 24 22.35 0.82 -32.02
CA GLN A 24 21.07 0.75 -31.29
C GLN A 24 21.25 0.34 -29.83
N ASP A 25 22.15 -0.60 -29.55
CA ASP A 25 22.43 -1.07 -28.19
C ASP A 25 23.01 0.00 -27.29
N HIS A 26 23.90 0.84 -27.81
CA HIS A 26 24.44 1.98 -27.06
C HIS A 26 23.35 3.03 -26.78
N LEU A 27 22.50 3.30 -27.78
CA LEU A 27 21.34 4.19 -27.56
C LEU A 27 20.39 3.64 -26.52
N PHE A 28 20.11 2.33 -26.54
CA PHE A 28 19.27 1.68 -25.55
C PHE A 28 19.84 1.83 -24.13
N THR A 29 21.13 1.59 -23.95
CA THR A 29 21.80 1.77 -22.65
C THR A 29 21.72 3.22 -22.16
N ILE A 30 21.93 4.19 -23.05
CA ILE A 30 21.78 5.61 -22.70
C ILE A 30 20.34 5.93 -22.30
N LEU A 31 19.35 5.45 -23.07
CA LEU A 31 17.93 5.69 -22.80
C LEU A 31 17.49 5.11 -21.46
N LEU A 32 18.05 3.99 -21.05
CA LEU A 32 17.77 3.40 -19.74
C LEU A 32 18.26 4.26 -18.56
N LEU A 33 19.24 5.13 -18.76
CA LEU A 33 19.76 6.01 -17.72
C LEU A 33 19.04 7.36 -17.65
N LEU A 34 18.23 7.69 -18.66
CA LEU A 34 17.56 8.98 -18.71
C LEU A 34 16.30 9.02 -17.83
N PRO A 35 15.98 10.19 -17.24
CA PRO A 35 14.68 10.48 -16.66
C PRO A 35 13.57 10.40 -17.72
N ILE A 36 12.35 10.08 -17.29
CA ILE A 36 11.20 9.88 -18.21
C ILE A 36 10.92 11.11 -19.08
N ASP A 37 11.00 12.32 -18.53
CA ASP A 37 10.77 13.57 -19.28
C ASP A 37 11.82 13.76 -20.39
N SER A 38 13.05 13.34 -20.14
CA SER A 38 14.12 13.36 -21.12
C SER A 38 13.88 12.32 -22.23
N LEU A 39 13.37 11.13 -21.91
CA LEU A 39 12.95 10.13 -22.88
C LEU A 39 11.84 10.64 -23.78
N ILE A 40 10.81 11.30 -23.21
CA ILE A 40 9.71 11.90 -23.97
C ILE A 40 10.23 13.01 -24.90
N SER A 41 11.14 13.84 -24.41
CA SER A 41 11.78 14.89 -25.20
C SER A 41 12.61 14.31 -26.33
N PHE A 42 13.36 13.25 -26.08
CA PHE A 42 14.16 12.54 -27.07
C PHE A 42 13.27 11.90 -28.16
N ALA A 43 12.12 11.32 -27.80
CA ALA A 43 11.14 10.77 -28.72
C ALA A 43 10.60 11.79 -29.74
N ARG A 44 10.59 13.07 -29.36
CA ARG A 44 10.08 14.17 -30.23
C ARG A 44 11.08 14.64 -31.27
N THR A 45 12.35 14.25 -31.19
CA THR A 45 13.42 14.80 -32.07
C THR A 45 13.39 14.21 -33.49
N CYS A 46 13.20 12.89 -33.65
CA CYS A 46 13.11 12.25 -34.96
C CYS A 46 12.35 10.92 -34.93
N LYS A 47 11.98 10.42 -36.11
CA LYS A 47 11.24 9.13 -36.25
C LYS A 47 11.99 7.93 -35.68
N ARG A 48 13.32 7.86 -35.88
CA ARG A 48 14.17 6.78 -35.36
C ARG A 48 14.13 6.75 -33.83
N PHE A 49 14.28 7.89 -33.16
CA PHE A 49 14.28 7.96 -31.72
C PHE A 49 12.89 7.72 -31.14
N ARG A 50 11.83 8.15 -31.81
CA ARG A 50 10.46 7.80 -31.44
C ARG A 50 10.25 6.29 -31.47
N SER A 51 10.72 5.60 -32.51
CA SER A 51 10.61 4.14 -32.59
C SER A 51 11.36 3.43 -31.47
N LEU A 52 12.59 3.86 -31.17
CA LEU A 52 13.38 3.29 -30.06
C LEU A 52 12.74 3.51 -28.70
N THR A 53 12.26 4.72 -28.43
CA THR A 53 11.59 5.05 -27.15
C THR A 53 10.20 4.45 -27.00
N SER A 54 9.60 3.94 -28.08
CA SER A 54 8.32 3.22 -28.05
C SER A 54 8.52 1.70 -27.91
N SER A 55 9.77 1.22 -27.82
CA SER A 55 10.06 -0.20 -27.67
C SER A 55 9.52 -0.75 -26.34
N ASP A 56 8.78 -1.84 -26.40
CA ASP A 56 8.20 -2.49 -25.21
C ASP A 56 9.29 -3.05 -24.29
N THR A 57 10.40 -3.54 -24.87
CA THR A 57 11.57 -4.00 -24.11
C THR A 57 12.26 -2.87 -23.33
N LEU A 58 12.31 -1.66 -23.89
CA LEU A 58 12.82 -0.49 -23.20
C LEU A 58 11.95 -0.15 -21.99
N TRP A 59 10.64 -0.13 -22.18
CA TRP A 59 9.68 0.20 -21.12
C TRP A 59 9.62 -0.88 -20.04
N GLU A 60 9.75 -2.16 -20.39
CA GLU A 60 9.92 -3.22 -19.38
C GLU A 60 11.15 -2.97 -18.52
N SER A 61 12.29 -2.65 -19.15
CA SER A 61 13.54 -2.39 -18.43
C SER A 61 13.44 -1.13 -17.55
N ILE A 62 12.71 -0.10 -18.00
CA ILE A 62 12.40 1.09 -17.19
C ILE A 62 11.53 0.71 -16.01
N CYS A 63 10.47 -0.09 -16.21
CA CYS A 63 9.62 -0.58 -15.13
C CYS A 63 10.42 -1.39 -14.10
N ARG A 64 11.35 -2.24 -14.55
CA ARG A 64 12.25 -2.98 -13.65
C ARG A 64 13.17 -2.07 -12.85
N ARG A 65 13.67 -0.99 -13.45
CA ARG A 65 14.45 0.03 -12.76
C ARG A 65 13.64 0.78 -11.69
N GLU A 66 12.41 1.17 -12.02
CA GLU A 66 11.57 2.04 -11.18
C GLU A 66 10.79 1.24 -10.11
N TRP A 67 10.37 0.02 -10.41
CA TRP A 67 9.46 -0.77 -9.57
C TRP A 67 10.11 -2.01 -8.95
N GLY A 68 11.32 -2.36 -9.38
CA GLY A 68 12.00 -3.58 -9.00
C GLY A 68 11.63 -4.80 -9.87
N SER A 69 12.56 -5.75 -9.98
CA SER A 69 12.38 -6.93 -10.84
C SER A 69 11.29 -7.85 -10.31
N THR A 70 11.20 -8.05 -9.00
CA THR A 70 10.17 -8.89 -8.35
C THR A 70 8.75 -8.41 -8.64
N SER A 71 8.50 -7.11 -8.55
CA SER A 71 7.19 -6.52 -8.86
C SER A 71 6.81 -6.68 -10.33
N VAL A 72 7.77 -6.51 -11.23
CA VAL A 72 7.55 -6.69 -12.68
C VAL A 72 7.29 -8.16 -13.02
N ASP A 73 8.01 -9.10 -12.41
CA ASP A 73 7.82 -10.53 -12.64
C ASP A 73 6.47 -11.01 -12.08
N ALA A 74 6.04 -10.52 -10.93
CA ALA A 74 4.71 -10.76 -10.39
C ALA A 74 3.59 -10.24 -11.31
N LEU A 75 3.76 -9.03 -11.86
CA LEU A 75 2.84 -8.47 -12.84
C LEU A 75 2.78 -9.32 -14.13
N LYS A 76 3.93 -9.76 -14.64
CA LYS A 76 3.97 -10.67 -15.81
C LYS A 76 3.22 -11.96 -15.55
N SER A 77 3.43 -12.57 -14.41
CA SER A 77 2.76 -13.81 -14.03
C SER A 77 1.25 -13.64 -13.93
N SER A 78 0.78 -12.54 -13.35
CA SER A 78 -0.65 -12.25 -13.21
C SER A 78 -1.34 -11.91 -14.55
N ILE A 79 -0.63 -11.30 -15.49
CA ILE A 79 -1.15 -10.97 -16.83
C ILE A 79 -1.22 -12.21 -17.71
N ASN A 80 -0.21 -13.08 -17.67
CA ASN A 80 -0.15 -14.28 -18.51
C ASN A 80 -1.23 -15.32 -18.19
N THR A 81 -1.80 -15.31 -16.99
CA THR A 81 -2.87 -16.23 -16.58
C THR A 81 -4.25 -15.85 -17.12
N LYS A 82 -4.45 -14.63 -17.64
CA LYS A 82 -5.80 -14.08 -17.84
C LYS A 82 -6.28 -13.86 -19.25
N ASN A 83 -5.42 -13.62 -20.20
CA ASN A 83 -5.74 -13.50 -21.62
C ASN A 83 -4.46 -13.19 -22.40
N ASN A 84 -4.29 -13.75 -23.61
CA ASN A 84 -3.15 -13.54 -24.52
C ASN A 84 -2.94 -12.09 -25.03
N GLN A 85 -3.50 -11.09 -24.37
CA GLN A 85 -3.27 -9.67 -24.67
C GLN A 85 -2.40 -9.04 -23.58
N GLN A 86 -1.10 -9.13 -23.78
CA GLN A 86 -0.13 -8.40 -22.95
C GLN A 86 -0.33 -6.89 -23.17
N LEU A 87 -0.62 -6.15 -22.10
CA LEU A 87 -0.63 -4.69 -22.17
C LEU A 87 0.80 -4.19 -22.45
N PRO A 88 1.02 -3.29 -23.43
CA PRO A 88 2.33 -2.70 -23.66
C PRO A 88 2.87 -2.03 -22.39
N TRP A 89 4.13 -2.26 -22.05
CA TRP A 89 4.77 -1.76 -20.83
C TRP A 89 4.72 -0.24 -20.70
N MET A 90 4.82 0.48 -21.82
CA MET A 90 4.67 1.94 -21.84
C MET A 90 3.29 2.38 -21.37
N ARG A 91 2.23 1.67 -21.76
CA ARG A 91 0.86 1.98 -21.34
C ARG A 91 0.67 1.67 -19.84
N LEU A 92 1.20 0.55 -19.39
CA LEU A 92 1.17 0.18 -17.98
C LEU A 92 1.92 1.19 -17.11
N TYR A 93 3.13 1.62 -17.54
CA TYR A 93 3.89 2.66 -16.86
C TYR A 93 3.08 3.96 -16.72
N LYS A 94 2.43 4.40 -17.80
CA LYS A 94 1.57 5.58 -17.79
C LYS A 94 0.40 5.43 -16.82
N GLN A 95 -0.26 4.28 -16.76
CA GLN A 95 -1.36 4.02 -15.83
C GLN A 95 -0.88 4.10 -14.38
N VAL A 96 0.24 3.46 -14.07
CA VAL A 96 0.83 3.49 -12.72
C VAL A 96 1.29 4.89 -12.34
N SER A 97 1.85 5.67 -13.27
CA SER A 97 2.25 7.07 -13.00
C SER A 97 1.08 8.02 -12.74
N GLN A 98 -0.13 7.64 -13.14
CA GLN A 98 -1.35 8.42 -12.96
C GLN A 98 -2.20 7.99 -11.74
N LEU A 99 -1.68 7.07 -10.89
CA LEU A 99 -2.42 6.60 -9.70
C LEU A 99 -2.70 7.71 -8.66
N ASP A 100 -1.95 8.80 -8.68
CA ASP A 100 -2.18 10.00 -7.87
C ASP A 100 -3.40 10.82 -8.32
N SER A 101 -3.91 10.57 -9.54
CA SER A 101 -5.14 11.18 -10.08
C SER A 101 -6.34 10.23 -10.08
N VAL A 102 -6.34 9.22 -9.21
CA VAL A 102 -7.45 8.26 -9.09
C VAL A 102 -8.73 8.97 -8.66
N SER A 103 -9.80 8.77 -9.38
CA SER A 103 -11.14 9.19 -9.01
C SER A 103 -11.91 8.06 -8.35
N CYS A 104 -12.63 8.37 -7.27
CA CYS A 104 -13.53 7.42 -6.63
C CYS A 104 -14.93 7.56 -7.21
N HIS A 105 -15.52 6.46 -7.65
CA HIS A 105 -16.90 6.42 -8.06
C HIS A 105 -17.70 5.54 -7.09
N LYS A 106 -18.83 6.07 -6.60
CA LYS A 106 -19.76 5.26 -5.82
C LYS A 106 -20.42 4.25 -6.75
N LEU A 107 -20.22 2.98 -6.48
CA LEU A 107 -20.98 1.92 -7.13
C LEU A 107 -22.39 1.93 -6.50
N SER A 108 -23.38 2.45 -7.23
CA SER A 108 -24.77 2.37 -6.81
C SER A 108 -25.37 1.08 -7.33
N ASP A 109 -25.90 0.29 -6.41
CA ASP A 109 -26.64 -0.91 -6.74
C ASP A 109 -28.09 -0.54 -7.09
N GLN A 110 -28.55 -0.93 -8.27
CA GLN A 110 -29.97 -0.83 -8.63
C GLN A 110 -30.75 -2.10 -8.20
N ASP A 111 -30.03 -3.16 -7.82
CA ASP A 111 -30.63 -4.41 -7.38
C ASP A 111 -30.87 -4.37 -5.85
N SER A 112 -32.10 -4.13 -5.44
CA SER A 112 -32.57 -4.06 -4.06
C SER A 112 -32.46 -5.36 -3.25
N GLU A 113 -31.97 -6.46 -3.83
CA GLU A 113 -31.86 -7.78 -3.19
C GLU A 113 -30.46 -8.11 -2.65
N LEU A 114 -29.45 -7.27 -2.90
CA LEU A 114 -28.09 -7.57 -2.43
C LEU A 114 -27.92 -7.20 -0.96
N MET A 115 -27.60 -8.18 -0.15
CA MET A 115 -27.18 -7.95 1.24
C MET A 115 -25.81 -7.26 1.25
N LEU A 116 -25.73 -6.07 1.81
CA LEU A 116 -24.52 -5.28 1.96
C LEU A 116 -24.13 -5.19 3.44
N PRO A 117 -22.82 -5.10 3.74
CA PRO A 117 -22.37 -4.76 5.09
C PRO A 117 -22.93 -3.40 5.51
N THR A 118 -23.41 -3.29 6.74
CA THR A 118 -23.86 -2.02 7.31
C THR A 118 -22.72 -1.00 7.33
N PRO A 119 -23.01 0.31 7.16
CA PRO A 119 -22.02 1.37 7.34
C PRO A 119 -21.32 1.25 8.69
N ARG A 120 -19.99 1.34 8.68
CA ARG A 120 -19.17 1.14 9.87
C ARG A 120 -17.85 1.90 9.80
N ALA A 121 -17.25 2.20 10.95
CA ALA A 121 -15.95 2.82 11.07
C ALA A 121 -14.99 1.96 11.90
N SER A 122 -13.69 2.18 11.74
CA SER A 122 -12.64 1.49 12.50
C SER A 122 -12.70 -0.04 12.42
N HIS A 123 -13.15 -0.54 11.26
CA HIS A 123 -13.14 -1.94 10.86
C HIS A 123 -11.84 -2.31 10.15
N CYS A 124 -11.62 -3.59 9.90
CA CYS A 124 -10.56 -4.06 9.02
C CYS A 124 -11.12 -4.59 7.71
N LEU A 125 -10.44 -4.27 6.62
CA LEU A 125 -10.71 -4.81 5.29
C LEU A 125 -9.42 -5.35 4.70
N ASN A 126 -9.39 -6.64 4.40
CA ASN A 126 -8.20 -7.34 3.92
C ASN A 126 -8.49 -8.09 2.63
N PHE A 127 -7.46 -8.23 1.78
CA PHE A 127 -7.51 -9.07 0.61
C PHE A 127 -6.67 -10.33 0.85
N VAL A 128 -7.32 -11.50 0.85
CA VAL A 128 -6.69 -12.79 1.09
C VAL A 128 -7.41 -13.88 0.29
N SER A 129 -6.68 -14.79 -0.32
CA SER A 129 -7.22 -15.92 -1.11
C SER A 129 -8.30 -15.49 -2.12
N ASP A 130 -8.01 -14.45 -2.92
CA ASP A 130 -8.91 -13.84 -3.90
C ASP A 130 -10.24 -13.27 -3.34
N CYS A 131 -10.30 -13.09 -2.02
CA CYS A 131 -11.45 -12.53 -1.34
C CYS A 131 -11.12 -11.22 -0.63
N LEU A 132 -12.07 -10.28 -0.62
CA LEU A 132 -12.11 -9.21 0.37
C LEU A 132 -12.78 -9.74 1.63
N VAL A 133 -12.12 -9.58 2.78
CA VAL A 133 -12.64 -9.96 4.10
C VAL A 133 -12.77 -8.71 4.95
N LEU A 134 -13.99 -8.41 5.37
CA LEU A 134 -14.33 -7.30 6.25
C LEU A 134 -14.75 -7.84 7.61
N PHE A 135 -14.18 -7.32 8.70
CA PHE A 135 -14.52 -7.72 10.06
C PHE A 135 -14.68 -6.52 10.98
N GLY A 136 -15.70 -6.58 11.83
CA GLY A 136 -15.89 -5.72 12.97
C GLY A 136 -16.19 -4.25 12.62
N GLY A 137 -15.78 -3.36 13.49
CA GLY A 137 -16.03 -1.93 13.43
C GLY A 137 -17.22 -1.47 14.26
N GLY A 138 -17.31 -0.17 14.54
CA GLY A 138 -18.45 0.46 15.19
C GLY A 138 -19.47 0.97 14.17
N CYS A 139 -20.75 0.83 14.45
CA CYS A 139 -21.84 1.37 13.64
C CYS A 139 -22.60 2.47 14.39
N GLU A 140 -23.48 3.13 13.67
CA GLU A 140 -24.39 4.12 14.27
C GLU A 140 -25.20 3.52 15.42
N GLY A 141 -25.36 4.25 16.51
CA GLY A 141 -25.97 3.75 17.73
C GLY A 141 -24.99 3.13 18.74
N GLY A 142 -23.67 3.21 18.49
CA GLY A 142 -22.62 2.82 19.45
C GLY A 142 -22.46 1.31 19.63
N ARG A 143 -22.93 0.52 18.68
CA ARG A 143 -22.81 -0.95 18.74
C ARG A 143 -21.58 -1.41 17.97
N ASP A 144 -20.79 -2.27 18.58
CA ASP A 144 -19.62 -2.91 17.97
C ASP A 144 -20.04 -4.18 17.24
N LEU A 145 -19.58 -4.27 16.01
CA LEU A 145 -19.93 -5.36 15.12
C LEU A 145 -18.98 -6.54 15.32
N ASP A 146 -19.54 -7.74 15.33
CA ASP A 146 -18.84 -9.02 15.44
C ASP A 146 -18.96 -9.85 14.15
N ASP A 147 -19.55 -9.26 13.10
CA ASP A 147 -19.80 -9.94 11.86
C ASP A 147 -18.59 -9.94 10.93
N THR A 148 -18.46 -11.02 10.20
CA THR A 148 -17.48 -11.17 9.12
C THR A 148 -18.21 -11.26 7.79
N TRP A 149 -17.82 -10.42 6.86
CA TRP A 149 -18.31 -10.40 5.49
C TRP A 149 -17.20 -10.74 4.54
N VAL A 150 -17.51 -11.52 3.51
CA VAL A 150 -16.56 -11.89 2.47
C VAL A 150 -17.15 -11.59 1.11
N ALA A 151 -16.33 -11.02 0.20
CA ALA A 151 -16.67 -10.87 -1.19
C ALA A 151 -15.57 -11.47 -2.05
N TYR A 152 -15.92 -12.42 -2.92
CA TYR A 152 -14.99 -12.99 -3.87
C TYR A 152 -14.78 -12.01 -5.04
N ILE A 153 -13.54 -11.63 -5.27
CA ILE A 153 -13.17 -10.73 -6.38
C ILE A 153 -12.76 -11.56 -7.59
N GLY A 154 -12.05 -12.67 -7.37
CA GLY A 154 -11.50 -13.49 -8.43
C GLY A 154 -10.64 -12.67 -9.39
N ASN A 155 -10.79 -12.98 -10.67
CA ASN A 155 -10.02 -12.35 -11.74
C ASN A 155 -10.74 -11.18 -12.44
N ASP A 156 -11.95 -10.84 -12.02
CA ASP A 156 -12.78 -9.83 -12.68
C ASP A 156 -13.16 -8.69 -11.71
N PHE A 157 -12.25 -7.72 -11.59
CA PHE A 157 -12.45 -6.51 -10.78
C PHE A 157 -13.54 -5.56 -11.31
N GLN A 158 -14.15 -5.88 -12.48
CA GLN A 158 -15.20 -5.04 -13.09
C GLN A 158 -16.60 -5.45 -12.63
N ARG A 159 -16.75 -6.60 -11.98
CA ARG A 159 -18.02 -7.06 -11.45
C ARG A 159 -18.32 -6.42 -10.10
N MET A 160 -19.60 -6.16 -9.86
CA MET A 160 -20.07 -5.74 -8.55
C MET A 160 -19.74 -6.79 -7.49
N LEU A 161 -19.22 -6.32 -6.36
CA LEU A 161 -18.87 -7.17 -5.23
C LEU A 161 -20.15 -7.77 -4.63
N LYS A 162 -20.26 -9.09 -4.67
CA LYS A 162 -21.32 -9.81 -3.94
C LYS A 162 -20.82 -10.16 -2.56
N TRP A 163 -21.34 -9.46 -1.56
CA TRP A 163 -21.01 -9.70 -0.16
C TRP A 163 -21.80 -10.86 0.42
N GLN A 164 -21.14 -11.69 1.18
CA GLN A 164 -21.73 -12.78 1.95
C GLN A 164 -21.32 -12.64 3.40
N LYS A 165 -22.27 -12.67 4.32
CA LYS A 165 -22.00 -12.79 5.76
C LYS A 165 -21.64 -14.24 6.07
N VAL A 166 -20.41 -14.48 6.53
CA VAL A 166 -19.88 -15.84 6.73
C VAL A 166 -19.76 -16.23 8.19
N ASN A 167 -19.68 -15.25 9.11
CA ASN A 167 -19.57 -15.51 10.54
C ASN A 167 -20.07 -14.32 11.37
N SER A 168 -20.45 -14.59 12.63
CA SER A 168 -20.70 -13.59 13.66
C SER A 168 -20.48 -14.19 15.05
N GLY A 169 -20.13 -13.34 16.03
CA GLY A 169 -19.90 -13.73 17.43
C GLY A 169 -18.48 -14.16 17.76
N ILE A 170 -17.66 -14.52 16.78
CA ILE A 170 -16.27 -14.95 16.98
C ILE A 170 -15.37 -14.36 15.88
N PRO A 171 -14.36 -13.56 16.24
CA PRO A 171 -14.11 -12.94 17.56
C PRO A 171 -15.30 -12.04 17.99
N ASN A 172 -15.37 -11.71 19.28
CA ASN A 172 -16.40 -10.79 19.79
C ASN A 172 -16.29 -9.40 19.14
N GLY A 173 -17.43 -8.67 19.12
CA GLY A 173 -17.54 -7.35 18.50
C GLY A 173 -16.50 -6.37 19.04
N ARG A 174 -15.88 -5.65 18.12
CA ARG A 174 -14.81 -4.70 18.42
C ARG A 174 -14.56 -3.69 17.30
N PHE A 175 -14.06 -2.52 17.65
CA PHE A 175 -13.57 -1.50 16.73
C PHE A 175 -12.13 -1.10 17.05
N GLY A 176 -11.43 -0.46 16.12
CA GLY A 176 -10.07 0.00 16.31
C GLY A 176 -9.06 -1.13 16.58
N HIS A 177 -9.41 -2.36 16.24
CA HIS A 177 -8.49 -3.49 16.14
C HIS A 177 -7.66 -3.39 14.87
N THR A 178 -6.59 -4.15 14.80
CA THR A 178 -5.85 -4.36 13.55
C THR A 178 -6.01 -5.79 13.08
N CYS A 179 -6.07 -5.96 11.77
CA CYS A 179 -6.06 -7.25 11.13
C CYS A 179 -5.19 -7.18 9.89
N ILE A 180 -4.19 -8.03 9.80
CA ILE A 180 -3.25 -8.10 8.68
C ILE A 180 -3.27 -9.47 8.04
N VAL A 181 -2.75 -9.56 6.81
CA VAL A 181 -2.59 -10.82 6.08
C VAL A 181 -1.15 -11.29 6.18
N ILE A 182 -0.95 -12.53 6.57
CA ILE A 182 0.33 -13.24 6.54
C ILE A 182 0.12 -14.57 5.82
N GLY A 183 0.67 -14.70 4.61
CA GLY A 183 0.36 -15.83 3.74
C GLY A 183 -1.15 -15.91 3.44
N ASP A 184 -1.77 -17.04 3.73
CA ASP A 184 -3.22 -17.27 3.56
C ASP A 184 -4.03 -17.03 4.84
N TYR A 185 -3.42 -16.46 5.86
CA TYR A 185 -4.04 -16.25 7.16
C TYR A 185 -4.27 -14.77 7.45
N LEU A 186 -5.36 -14.51 8.16
CA LEU A 186 -5.65 -13.24 8.80
C LEU A 186 -5.15 -13.28 10.25
N VAL A 187 -4.41 -12.27 10.69
CA VAL A 187 -3.94 -12.14 12.07
C VAL A 187 -4.52 -10.86 12.66
N LEU A 188 -5.39 -11.00 13.63
CA LEU A 188 -6.09 -9.91 14.29
C LEU A 188 -5.55 -9.72 15.71
N PHE A 189 -5.35 -8.46 16.12
CA PHE A 189 -4.93 -8.11 17.47
C PHE A 189 -5.75 -6.96 18.05
N GLY A 190 -6.12 -7.07 19.34
CA GLY A 190 -6.62 -5.98 20.15
C GLY A 190 -7.97 -5.41 19.73
N GLY A 191 -8.15 -4.12 19.90
CA GLY A 191 -9.38 -3.39 19.68
C GLY A 191 -10.10 -3.01 20.97
N ILE A 192 -11.26 -2.39 20.83
CA ILE A 192 -12.12 -1.92 21.92
C ILE A 192 -13.50 -2.55 21.73
N ASN A 193 -14.07 -3.15 22.76
CA ASN A 193 -15.39 -3.75 22.70
C ASN A 193 -16.50 -2.74 23.12
N ASP A 194 -17.75 -3.17 23.02
CA ASP A 194 -18.96 -2.40 23.33
C ASP A 194 -19.03 -1.85 24.77
N ARG A 195 -18.26 -2.45 25.69
CA ARG A 195 -18.09 -1.98 27.07
C ARG A 195 -16.94 -0.99 27.22
N GLY A 196 -16.33 -0.57 26.12
CA GLY A 196 -15.14 0.31 26.12
C GLY A 196 -13.85 -0.36 26.61
N MET A 197 -13.87 -1.69 26.78
CA MET A 197 -12.69 -2.43 27.25
C MET A 197 -11.74 -2.72 26.10
N ARG A 198 -10.48 -2.36 26.30
CA ARG A 198 -9.40 -2.66 25.35
C ARG A 198 -9.03 -4.13 25.47
N GLN A 199 -8.81 -4.74 24.33
CA GLN A 199 -8.42 -6.14 24.22
C GLN A 199 -6.91 -6.27 23.94
N ASN A 200 -6.34 -7.43 24.27
CA ASN A 200 -4.98 -7.82 23.90
C ASN A 200 -4.89 -9.28 23.40
N ASP A 201 -6.03 -9.83 23.02
CA ASP A 201 -6.12 -11.14 22.42
C ASP A 201 -5.64 -11.10 20.95
N THR A 202 -5.08 -12.21 20.52
CA THR A 202 -4.63 -12.43 19.14
C THR A 202 -5.45 -13.56 18.51
N TRP A 203 -6.05 -13.31 17.35
CA TRP A 203 -6.84 -14.27 16.62
C TRP A 203 -6.24 -14.56 15.26
N VAL A 204 -6.37 -15.80 14.83
CA VAL A 204 -5.96 -16.25 13.49
C VAL A 204 -7.17 -16.73 12.73
N GLY A 205 -7.42 -16.14 11.57
CA GLY A 205 -8.50 -16.49 10.64
C GLY A 205 -7.97 -17.17 9.40
N LYS A 206 -8.70 -18.14 8.86
CA LYS A 206 -8.40 -18.78 7.58
C LYS A 206 -9.63 -18.81 6.70
N VAL A 207 -9.50 -18.24 5.49
CA VAL A 207 -10.53 -18.34 4.45
C VAL A 207 -10.36 -19.66 3.73
N VAL A 208 -11.46 -20.38 3.55
CA VAL A 208 -11.52 -21.64 2.81
C VAL A 208 -12.58 -21.52 1.73
N LEU A 209 -12.19 -21.72 0.49
CA LEU A 209 -13.09 -21.83 -0.65
C LEU A 209 -13.43 -23.30 -0.85
N SER A 210 -14.70 -23.65 -0.77
CA SER A 210 -15.19 -25.02 -0.97
C SER A 210 -16.25 -25.04 -2.06
N GLU A 211 -16.13 -25.98 -2.99
CA GLU A 211 -17.11 -26.15 -4.07
C GLU A 211 -18.52 -26.46 -3.53
N ASN A 212 -18.63 -27.11 -2.40
CA ASN A 212 -19.89 -27.54 -1.80
C ASN A 212 -20.46 -26.55 -0.78
N LEU A 213 -19.61 -25.82 -0.04
CA LEU A 213 -19.99 -24.95 1.08
C LEU A 213 -19.84 -23.46 0.77
N GLY A 214 -19.31 -23.11 -0.41
CA GLY A 214 -19.01 -21.74 -0.76
C GLY A 214 -17.80 -21.22 0.04
N ILE A 215 -17.85 -19.93 0.42
CA ILE A 215 -16.78 -19.28 1.17
C ILE A 215 -17.05 -19.45 2.65
N THR A 216 -16.07 -19.97 3.38
CA THR A 216 -16.10 -20.10 4.85
C THR A 216 -14.86 -19.43 5.45
N LEU A 217 -15.00 -18.88 6.65
CA LEU A 217 -13.91 -18.34 7.45
C LEU A 217 -13.96 -18.93 8.84
N SER A 218 -12.87 -19.52 9.29
CA SER A 218 -12.72 -20.02 10.66
C SER A 218 -11.76 -19.12 11.44
N TRP A 219 -12.19 -18.66 12.61
CA TRP A 219 -11.36 -17.94 13.57
C TRP A 219 -10.95 -18.84 14.73
N ARG A 220 -9.73 -18.70 15.19
CA ARG A 220 -9.25 -19.34 16.42
C ARG A 220 -8.39 -18.37 17.22
N LEU A 221 -8.45 -18.48 18.53
CA LEU A 221 -7.55 -17.76 19.43
C LEU A 221 -6.13 -18.33 19.27
N LEU A 222 -5.14 -17.46 19.16
CA LEU A 222 -3.73 -17.85 19.08
C LEU A 222 -3.23 -18.26 20.48
N ASP A 223 -2.50 -19.36 20.55
CA ASP A 223 -1.75 -19.73 21.76
C ASP A 223 -0.51 -18.83 21.88
N VAL A 224 -0.59 -17.84 22.77
CA VAL A 224 0.50 -16.89 23.03
C VAL A 224 1.37 -17.41 24.15
N ARG A 225 2.63 -17.72 23.86
CA ARG A 225 3.61 -18.33 24.77
C ARG A 225 4.45 -17.33 25.53
N SER A 226 4.13 -16.04 25.47
CA SER A 226 4.86 -14.95 26.08
C SER A 226 3.91 -13.93 26.71
N ILE A 227 4.48 -12.88 27.32
CA ILE A 227 3.69 -11.74 27.75
C ILE A 227 3.16 -11.03 26.51
N ALA A 228 1.82 -10.95 26.39
CA ALA A 228 1.18 -10.19 25.32
C ALA A 228 1.36 -8.67 25.54
N PRO A 229 1.32 -7.86 24.46
CA PRO A 229 1.30 -6.41 24.58
C PRO A 229 0.13 -5.95 25.46
N PRO A 230 0.27 -4.81 26.18
CA PRO A 230 -0.85 -4.21 26.90
C PRO A 230 -2.07 -4.00 26.00
N SER A 231 -3.26 -4.16 26.58
CA SER A 231 -4.54 -4.01 25.90
C SER A 231 -4.66 -2.64 25.24
N ARG A 232 -5.05 -2.61 23.96
CA ARG A 232 -5.08 -1.38 23.15
C ARG A 232 -6.05 -1.42 22.00
N GLY A 233 -6.49 -0.24 21.57
CA GLY A 233 -7.17 -0.02 20.29
C GLY A 233 -6.58 1.16 19.53
N ALA A 234 -6.97 1.35 18.28
CA ALA A 234 -6.48 2.40 17.38
C ALA A 234 -4.94 2.43 17.23
N HIS A 235 -4.30 1.28 17.43
CA HIS A 235 -2.91 1.03 17.08
C HIS A 235 -2.78 0.71 15.60
N ALA A 236 -1.57 0.75 15.06
CA ALA A 236 -1.30 0.31 13.70
C ALA A 236 -0.56 -1.04 13.71
N ALA A 237 -0.74 -1.81 12.65
CA ALA A 237 -0.06 -3.08 12.42
C ALA A 237 0.31 -3.27 10.95
N CYS A 238 1.38 -4.01 10.70
CA CYS A 238 1.71 -4.51 9.38
C CYS A 238 2.42 -5.86 9.45
N CYS A 239 2.41 -6.57 8.34
CA CYS A 239 3.23 -7.77 8.12
C CYS A 239 4.65 -7.31 7.74
N PHE A 240 5.66 -7.81 8.45
CA PHE A 240 7.07 -7.50 8.15
C PHE A 240 7.69 -8.54 7.22
N ASP A 241 7.40 -9.81 7.48
CA ASP A 241 7.84 -10.94 6.68
C ASP A 241 6.77 -12.05 6.66
N LYS A 242 7.13 -13.26 6.24
CA LYS A 242 6.19 -14.38 6.07
C LYS A 242 5.59 -14.91 7.38
N SER A 243 6.05 -14.46 8.55
CA SER A 243 5.62 -14.98 9.86
C SER A 243 5.53 -13.94 10.96
N THR A 244 5.85 -12.67 10.64
CA THR A 244 6.03 -11.62 11.63
C THR A 244 5.01 -10.50 11.48
N MET A 245 4.29 -10.19 12.57
CA MET A 245 3.44 -9.02 12.70
C MET A 245 4.12 -7.99 13.58
N VAL A 246 4.15 -6.74 13.13
CA VAL A 246 4.63 -5.60 13.93
C VAL A 246 3.45 -4.71 14.27
N ILE A 247 3.33 -4.31 15.54
CA ILE A 247 2.36 -3.31 15.99
C ILE A 247 3.07 -2.13 16.64
N HIS A 248 2.46 -0.95 16.57
CA HIS A 248 2.94 0.25 17.25
C HIS A 248 1.79 1.07 17.82
N GLY A 249 2.01 1.66 18.99
CA GLY A 249 1.16 2.69 19.57
C GLY A 249 -0.26 2.26 19.91
N GLY A 250 -1.21 3.16 19.74
CA GLY A 250 -2.63 2.98 20.06
C GLY A 250 -3.05 3.67 21.35
N ILE A 251 -4.26 3.36 21.79
CA ILE A 251 -4.88 3.90 23.01
C ILE A 251 -5.06 2.75 24.00
N GLY A 252 -4.32 2.79 25.09
CA GLY A 252 -4.38 1.84 26.18
C GLY A 252 -5.46 2.15 27.21
N LEU A 253 -5.28 1.58 28.40
CA LEU A 253 -6.14 1.87 29.56
C LEU A 253 -6.16 3.37 29.86
N TYR A 254 -7.27 3.85 30.37
CA TYR A 254 -7.50 5.26 30.74
C TYR A 254 -7.32 6.28 29.59
N GLY A 255 -7.35 5.82 28.34
CA GLY A 255 -7.22 6.69 27.18
C GLY A 255 -5.80 7.19 26.89
N LEU A 256 -4.78 6.65 27.55
CA LEU A 256 -3.40 7.01 27.33
C LEU A 256 -2.90 6.50 25.98
N ARG A 257 -2.26 7.38 25.22
CA ARG A 257 -1.58 6.99 23.97
C ARG A 257 -0.27 6.31 24.26
N MET A 258 -0.01 5.26 23.52
CA MET A 258 1.16 4.41 23.65
C MET A 258 2.15 4.70 22.52
N GLY A 259 3.44 4.50 22.76
CA GLY A 259 4.52 4.68 21.79
C GLY A 259 5.46 3.47 21.71
N ASP A 260 5.06 2.35 22.31
CA ASP A 260 5.79 1.10 22.28
C ASP A 260 5.58 0.35 20.96
N THR A 261 6.58 -0.42 20.57
CA THR A 261 6.56 -1.30 19.40
C THR A 261 6.67 -2.74 19.86
N TRP A 262 5.80 -3.60 19.33
CA TRP A 262 5.81 -5.02 19.62
C TRP A 262 5.88 -5.85 18.36
N ILE A 263 6.52 -6.99 18.44
CA ILE A 263 6.72 -7.94 17.36
C ILE A 263 6.13 -9.27 17.79
N LEU A 264 5.23 -9.82 16.96
CA LEU A 264 4.72 -11.17 17.07
C LEU A 264 5.42 -12.06 16.06
N GLU A 265 6.08 -13.08 16.53
CA GLU A 265 6.62 -14.16 15.71
C GLU A 265 5.68 -15.36 15.77
N LEU A 266 5.14 -15.77 14.62
CA LEU A 266 4.19 -16.87 14.50
C LEU A 266 4.92 -18.18 14.18
N SER A 267 4.42 -19.28 14.76
CA SER A 267 4.86 -20.62 14.35
C SER A 267 4.46 -20.91 12.90
N GLU A 268 5.18 -21.80 12.23
CA GLU A 268 4.93 -22.19 10.82
C GLU A 268 3.48 -22.64 10.56
N ASN A 269 2.85 -23.29 11.53
CA ASN A 269 1.47 -23.74 11.45
C ASN A 269 0.44 -22.70 11.93
N PHE A 270 0.90 -21.51 12.30
CA PHE A 270 0.08 -20.42 12.85
C PHE A 270 -0.72 -20.79 14.11
N CYS A 271 -0.38 -21.88 14.80
CA CYS A 271 -1.11 -22.31 16.00
C CYS A 271 -0.69 -21.57 17.27
N SER A 272 0.56 -21.12 17.32
CA SER A 272 1.13 -20.40 18.45
C SER A 272 1.97 -19.24 17.99
N GLY A 273 2.24 -18.31 18.91
CA GLY A 273 3.10 -17.16 18.65
C GLY A 273 3.75 -16.63 19.90
N THR A 274 4.81 -15.86 19.70
CA THR A 274 5.59 -15.23 20.78
C THR A 274 5.66 -13.73 20.52
N TRP A 275 5.19 -12.95 21.50
CA TRP A 275 5.33 -11.50 21.49
C TRP A 275 6.64 -11.09 22.16
N ARG A 276 7.30 -10.09 21.61
CA ARG A 276 8.41 -9.39 22.25
C ARG A 276 8.31 -7.90 22.00
N GLU A 277 8.69 -7.12 23.00
CA GLU A 277 8.80 -5.67 22.87
C GLU A 277 10.09 -5.30 22.14
N LEU A 278 10.00 -4.35 21.21
CA LEU A 278 11.14 -3.77 20.50
C LEU A 278 11.46 -2.40 21.13
N VAL A 279 12.51 -2.36 21.93
CA VAL A 279 12.99 -1.12 22.54
C VAL A 279 14.10 -0.53 21.70
N THR A 280 13.89 0.67 21.17
CA THR A 280 14.87 1.38 20.36
C THR A 280 14.98 2.85 20.76
N HIS A 281 16.12 3.45 20.46
CA HIS A 281 16.34 4.87 20.60
C HIS A 281 17.04 5.41 19.33
N PRO A 282 16.46 6.39 18.60
CA PRO A 282 15.15 7.00 18.87
C PRO A 282 13.97 6.07 18.59
N SER A 283 12.77 6.46 19.04
CA SER A 283 11.51 5.78 18.76
C SER A 283 10.42 6.80 18.43
N PRO A 284 9.38 6.42 17.64
CA PRO A 284 8.26 7.31 17.35
C PRO A 284 7.52 7.70 18.64
N PRO A 285 7.11 8.96 18.81
CA PRO A 285 6.30 9.39 19.94
C PRO A 285 4.97 8.65 20.04
N ALA A 286 4.41 8.59 21.26
CA ALA A 286 3.11 7.97 21.53
C ALA A 286 2.01 8.55 20.64
N ARG A 287 1.24 7.68 19.97
CA ARG A 287 0.23 8.06 18.98
C ARG A 287 -0.84 6.99 18.75
N SER A 288 -1.96 7.42 18.16
CA SER A 288 -3.05 6.55 17.72
C SER A 288 -3.59 6.96 16.36
N GLY A 289 -4.25 6.06 15.63
CA GLY A 289 -4.84 6.34 14.32
C GLY A 289 -3.83 6.69 13.22
N HIS A 290 -2.59 6.26 13.38
CA HIS A 290 -1.52 6.28 12.39
C HIS A 290 -1.52 5.01 11.55
N THR A 291 -0.66 4.95 10.55
CA THR A 291 -0.49 3.76 9.71
C THR A 291 0.92 3.19 9.82
N LEU A 292 1.02 1.86 9.67
CA LEU A 292 2.24 1.13 9.41
C LEU A 292 2.13 0.48 8.03
N THR A 293 3.12 0.70 7.19
CA THR A 293 3.17 0.10 5.85
C THR A 293 4.52 -0.54 5.62
N CYS A 294 4.53 -1.84 5.34
CA CYS A 294 5.75 -2.56 5.01
C CYS A 294 6.23 -2.18 3.60
N ILE A 295 7.52 -1.90 3.49
CA ILE A 295 8.23 -1.72 2.23
C ILE A 295 9.10 -2.97 2.05
N GLU A 296 8.74 -3.80 1.09
CA GLU A 296 9.44 -5.08 0.86
C GLU A 296 10.95 -4.91 0.78
N GLY A 297 11.65 -5.67 1.64
CA GLY A 297 13.11 -5.72 1.70
C GLY A 297 13.81 -4.52 2.33
N THR A 298 13.07 -3.47 2.74
CA THR A 298 13.69 -2.24 3.29
C THR A 298 13.22 -1.87 4.68
N GLY A 299 11.98 -2.20 5.07
CA GLY A 299 11.49 -1.90 6.40
C GLY A 299 10.00 -1.56 6.49
N ILE A 300 9.63 -0.82 7.53
CA ILE A 300 8.25 -0.41 7.79
C ILE A 300 8.20 1.11 7.92
N VAL A 301 7.32 1.74 7.16
CA VAL A 301 7.03 3.17 7.28
C VAL A 301 5.85 3.40 8.23
N LEU A 302 6.05 4.27 9.20
CA LEU A 302 5.01 4.83 10.06
C LEU A 302 4.71 6.25 9.59
N PHE A 303 3.43 6.59 9.46
CA PHE A 303 2.99 7.93 9.08
C PHE A 303 1.80 8.42 9.90
N GLY A 304 1.87 9.68 10.33
CA GLY A 304 0.77 10.43 10.89
C GLY A 304 0.23 9.95 12.25
N GLY A 305 -1.06 10.09 12.44
CA GLY A 305 -1.77 9.78 13.67
C GLY A 305 -1.98 10.99 14.58
N ARG A 306 -2.52 10.75 15.77
CA ARG A 306 -2.79 11.77 16.79
C ARG A 306 -1.84 11.58 17.97
N GLY A 307 -1.07 12.60 18.29
CA GLY A 307 -0.13 12.64 19.41
C GLY A 307 -0.78 12.76 20.78
N SER A 308 0.03 12.69 21.84
CA SER A 308 -0.45 12.83 23.23
C SER A 308 -1.04 14.21 23.51
N GLY A 309 -0.60 15.26 22.81
CA GLY A 309 -1.17 16.61 22.84
C GLY A 309 -2.46 16.79 22.04
N TYR A 310 -3.05 15.71 21.51
CA TYR A 310 -4.22 15.72 20.62
C TYR A 310 -4.00 16.38 19.25
N ASP A 311 -2.77 16.72 18.91
CA ASP A 311 -2.36 17.24 17.62
C ASP A 311 -2.33 16.15 16.55
N ALA A 312 -2.71 16.48 15.33
CA ALA A 312 -2.53 15.59 14.18
C ALA A 312 -1.08 15.66 13.71
N LEU A 313 -0.47 14.48 13.57
CA LEU A 313 0.93 14.33 13.22
C LEU A 313 1.09 14.15 11.71
N HIS A 314 2.28 14.51 11.21
CA HIS A 314 2.66 14.36 9.81
C HIS A 314 4.09 13.81 9.64
N ASP A 315 4.72 13.47 10.76
CA ASP A 315 6.07 12.91 10.75
C ASP A 315 6.10 11.51 10.12
N VAL A 316 7.24 11.20 9.53
CA VAL A 316 7.53 9.92 8.90
C VAL A 316 8.64 9.23 9.66
N TRP A 317 8.42 7.97 10.01
CA TRP A 317 9.41 7.12 10.65
C TRP A 317 9.62 5.85 9.83
N LEU A 318 10.85 5.38 9.80
CA LEU A 318 11.24 4.14 9.13
C LEU A 318 11.83 3.18 10.17
N LEU A 319 11.22 1.99 10.31
CA LEU A 319 11.80 0.86 11.02
C LEU A 319 12.57 0.01 10.02
N GLN A 320 13.86 -0.10 10.19
CA GLN A 320 14.73 -0.84 9.27
C GLN A 320 15.76 -1.68 10.03
N VAL A 321 16.30 -2.68 9.35
CA VAL A 321 17.45 -3.44 9.88
C VAL A 321 18.71 -2.59 9.75
N SER A 322 19.38 -2.36 10.86
CA SER A 322 20.67 -1.65 10.93
C SER A 322 21.57 -2.39 11.90
N GLU A 323 22.78 -2.79 11.46
CA GLU A 323 23.72 -3.55 12.28
C GLU A 323 23.09 -4.83 12.89
N ASP A 324 22.32 -5.57 12.07
CA ASP A 324 21.58 -6.78 12.44
C ASP A 324 20.47 -6.59 13.48
N GLU A 325 20.10 -5.34 13.80
CA GLU A 325 19.01 -5.00 14.71
C GLU A 325 17.96 -4.13 14.01
N LEU A 326 16.70 -4.26 14.45
CA LEU A 326 15.63 -3.37 14.02
C LEU A 326 15.72 -2.06 14.80
N LYS A 327 15.84 -0.93 14.06
CA LYS A 327 15.94 0.41 14.64
C LYS A 327 14.99 1.38 13.95
N TRP A 328 14.34 2.24 14.74
CA TRP A 328 13.55 3.36 14.22
C TRP A 328 14.46 4.52 13.82
N LYS A 329 14.16 5.13 12.68
CA LYS A 329 14.80 6.36 12.20
C LYS A 329 13.72 7.34 11.76
N GLN A 330 13.77 8.58 12.23
CA GLN A 330 12.90 9.63 11.71
C GLN A 330 13.40 10.07 10.34
N ILE A 331 12.49 10.15 9.37
CA ILE A 331 12.77 10.68 8.03
C ILE A 331 12.38 12.15 8.00
N LEU A 332 13.38 12.98 7.82
CA LEU A 332 13.17 14.42 7.63
C LEU A 332 12.91 14.68 6.14
N TYR A 333 11.85 15.39 5.84
CA TYR A 333 11.51 15.82 4.50
C TYR A 333 11.27 17.34 4.49
N ASN A 334 11.48 17.96 3.31
CA ASN A 334 11.31 19.38 3.17
C ASN A 334 9.84 19.69 2.82
N LEU A 335 9.19 20.50 3.66
CA LEU A 335 7.81 20.93 3.43
C LEU A 335 7.62 21.75 2.14
N GLN A 336 8.71 22.34 1.60
CA GLN A 336 8.68 23.07 0.33
C GLN A 336 8.47 22.16 -0.89
N ASP A 337 8.79 20.88 -0.76
CA ASP A 337 8.62 19.90 -1.85
C ASP A 337 7.19 19.36 -1.95
N ILE A 338 6.30 19.80 -1.04
CA ILE A 338 4.91 19.36 -0.99
C ILE A 338 4.06 20.26 -1.88
N PRO A 339 3.23 19.69 -2.76
CA PRO A 339 2.34 20.48 -3.61
C PRO A 339 1.42 21.39 -2.80
N ALA A 340 1.22 22.61 -3.30
CA ALA A 340 0.32 23.57 -2.66
C ALA A 340 -1.09 22.99 -2.48
N GLY A 341 -1.68 23.18 -1.30
CA GLY A 341 -3.03 22.70 -0.97
C GLY A 341 -3.08 21.24 -0.49
N VAL A 342 -1.95 20.59 -0.27
CA VAL A 342 -1.88 19.27 0.35
C VAL A 342 -1.65 19.44 1.86
N SER A 343 -2.61 18.96 2.67
CA SER A 343 -2.44 18.86 4.12
C SER A 343 -1.82 17.51 4.46
N LEU A 344 -0.72 17.52 5.23
CA LEU A 344 -0.02 16.30 5.64
C LEU A 344 -0.50 15.73 6.98
N PRO A 345 -0.84 16.54 8.01
CA PRO A 345 -1.33 16.00 9.26
C PRO A 345 -2.59 15.17 9.05
N ARG A 346 -2.58 13.88 9.45
CA ARG A 346 -3.72 12.98 9.24
C ARG A 346 -3.88 11.97 10.36
N VAL A 347 -5.15 11.71 10.69
CA VAL A 347 -5.56 10.72 11.68
C VAL A 347 -6.62 9.81 11.07
N GLY A 348 -6.51 8.50 11.24
CA GLY A 348 -7.51 7.56 10.76
C GLY A 348 -7.53 7.39 9.23
N HIS A 349 -6.46 7.78 8.56
CA HIS A 349 -6.25 7.55 7.13
C HIS A 349 -5.89 6.08 6.86
N SER A 350 -5.96 5.66 5.62
CA SER A 350 -5.35 4.43 5.12
C SER A 350 -4.07 4.75 4.34
N ALA A 351 -3.11 3.84 4.38
CA ALA A 351 -1.89 3.93 3.60
C ALA A 351 -1.59 2.57 2.95
N THR A 352 -1.20 2.60 1.68
CA THR A 352 -0.89 1.40 0.90
C THR A 352 0.35 1.65 0.05
N LEU A 353 1.28 0.70 0.07
CA LEU A 353 2.41 0.72 -0.83
C LEU A 353 1.94 0.40 -2.25
N ILE A 354 2.29 1.25 -3.20
CA ILE A 354 2.03 1.04 -4.62
C ILE A 354 3.33 0.96 -5.40
N LEU A 355 3.24 0.49 -6.64
CA LEU A 355 4.39 0.35 -7.53
C LEU A 355 5.23 1.63 -7.61
N GLY A 356 6.55 1.47 -7.61
CA GLY A 356 7.50 2.58 -7.63
C GLY A 356 7.86 3.13 -6.24
N GLY A 357 7.68 2.34 -5.19
CA GLY A 357 8.05 2.72 -3.82
C GLY A 357 7.26 3.94 -3.31
N ARG A 358 6.01 4.11 -3.74
CA ARG A 358 5.15 5.22 -3.33
C ARG A 358 4.11 4.76 -2.33
N LEU A 359 3.91 5.54 -1.27
CA LEU A 359 2.78 5.37 -0.36
C LEU A 359 1.57 6.15 -0.89
N LEU A 360 0.49 5.45 -1.15
CA LEU A 360 -0.80 6.04 -1.43
C LEU A 360 -1.56 6.21 -0.11
N ILE A 361 -1.82 7.45 0.28
CA ILE A 361 -2.55 7.79 1.50
C ILE A 361 -3.93 8.31 1.12
N TYR A 362 -4.96 7.75 1.74
CA TYR A 362 -6.34 8.11 1.45
C TYR A 362 -7.14 8.42 2.71
N GLY A 363 -7.94 9.47 2.65
CA GLY A 363 -8.86 9.87 3.72
C GLY A 363 -8.14 10.37 4.97
N GLY A 364 -8.78 10.14 6.11
CA GLY A 364 -8.35 10.66 7.39
C GLY A 364 -8.81 12.08 7.65
N GLU A 365 -8.62 12.54 8.88
CA GLU A 365 -8.97 13.84 9.40
C GLU A 365 -7.72 14.65 9.70
N ASP A 366 -7.69 15.93 9.34
CA ASP A 366 -6.71 16.87 9.87
C ASP A 366 -7.33 17.73 10.99
N SER A 367 -6.51 18.51 11.69
CA SER A 367 -6.96 19.33 12.81
C SER A 367 -7.83 20.52 12.41
N GLN A 368 -8.03 20.79 11.11
CA GLN A 368 -8.66 22.03 10.62
C GLN A 368 -9.91 21.83 9.77
N ALA A 369 -10.15 20.67 9.17
CA ALA A 369 -11.38 20.37 8.44
C ALA A 369 -11.52 18.89 8.11
N ALA A 370 -12.74 18.34 8.22
CA ALA A 370 -13.11 17.11 7.54
C ALA A 370 -12.99 17.34 6.03
N GLN A 371 -11.92 16.87 5.40
CA GLN A 371 -11.73 17.00 3.97
C GLN A 371 -12.15 15.72 3.26
N GLU A 372 -12.90 15.91 2.18
CA GLU A 372 -13.18 14.85 1.19
C GLU A 372 -11.90 14.11 0.81
N GLY A 373 -11.99 12.78 0.70
CA GLY A 373 -10.86 11.91 0.48
C GLY A 373 -9.99 12.34 -0.69
N ARG A 374 -8.78 12.78 -0.39
CA ARG A 374 -7.74 13.08 -1.37
C ARG A 374 -6.65 12.02 -1.29
N PHE A 375 -6.16 11.61 -2.45
CA PHE A 375 -5.00 10.76 -2.55
C PHE A 375 -3.72 11.58 -2.40
N LEU A 376 -2.82 11.14 -1.56
CA LEU A 376 -1.48 11.69 -1.41
C LEU A 376 -0.47 10.60 -1.74
N GLY A 377 0.36 10.82 -2.74
CA GLY A 377 1.48 9.93 -3.06
C GLY A 377 2.75 10.44 -2.39
N ILE A 378 3.30 9.70 -1.44
CA ILE A 378 4.64 9.94 -0.89
C ILE A 378 5.60 8.95 -1.55
N ARG A 379 6.70 9.45 -2.11
CA ARG A 379 7.78 8.59 -2.63
C ARG A 379 8.71 8.22 -1.48
N CYS A 380 8.88 6.93 -1.24
CA CYS A 380 9.80 6.40 -0.24
C CYS A 380 11.18 6.17 -0.82
#